data_0f86026e8e86fbc614c575b0aeb28b04
#
_entry.id   0f86026e8e86fbc614c575b0aeb28b04
#
_cell.length_a   1.000
_cell.length_b   1.000
_cell.length_c   1.000
_cell.angle_alpha   90.00
_cell.angle_beta   90.00
_cell.angle_gamma   90.00
#
_symmetry.space_group_name_H-M   'P 1'
#
loop_
_entity.id
_entity.type
_entity.pdbx_description
1 polymer ?
#
loop_
_entity_poly.entity_id
_entity_poly.type
_entity_poly.pdbx_seq_one_letter_code
_entity_poly.pdbx_strand_id
1 'polypeptide(L)'
;MARQTVYVREEQVKELLPLPEAVEAVETAFRDKAEGHALMPPKLIVPLPNGDFRAMPAYLPKQNVAGVKVVNSHPNNREKGLPTVMAILVMLEPETGFPLAVIEATYLTALRTAAVGALATRTLARPNSRKLAVLGAGTQGRFQLLSHKLALPNLEQVSIWSLDEDLAWQVKQDLEPQLGVEIKVCPDPKSAVQDADIIVTTTPSRKPLVQSEWVSEGVHFTCIGADAPGKQELDPAILRRARVFLDDMAQGMESGEVNVPLQKGLLKPEDIIGELGEVLIGKKDGRTSDDEITVFSSTGLAIQDIACGAVVLRKLGVL
;
A
#
# COMPACT_ATOMS: atom_id res chain seq x y z
N MET A 1 9.07 -28.90 -26.74
CA MET A 1 8.86 -29.33 -25.34
C MET A 1 7.46 -28.94 -24.91
N ALA A 2 6.78 -29.79 -24.11
CA ALA A 2 5.48 -29.37 -23.55
C ALA A 2 5.66 -28.16 -22.63
N ARG A 3 4.80 -27.14 -22.75
CA ARG A 3 4.77 -26.03 -21.85
C ARG A 3 4.46 -26.52 -20.43
N GLN A 4 5.13 -26.00 -19.42
CA GLN A 4 4.92 -26.39 -18.02
C GLN A 4 4.65 -25.15 -17.18
N THR A 5 3.73 -25.27 -16.21
CA THR A 5 3.50 -24.25 -15.20
C THR A 5 4.69 -24.19 -14.25
N VAL A 6 5.22 -23.00 -14.01
CA VAL A 6 6.36 -22.81 -13.12
C VAL A 6 5.87 -22.53 -11.69
N TYR A 7 6.50 -23.15 -10.69
CA TYR A 7 6.31 -22.77 -9.30
C TYR A 7 7.46 -21.86 -8.85
N VAL A 8 7.15 -20.65 -8.39
CA VAL A 8 8.15 -19.64 -7.97
C VAL A 8 8.07 -19.48 -6.47
N ARG A 9 9.17 -19.78 -5.78
CA ARG A 9 9.28 -19.65 -4.31
C ARG A 9 9.55 -18.21 -3.89
N GLU A 10 9.24 -17.89 -2.65
CA GLU A 10 9.41 -16.55 -2.09
C GLU A 10 10.86 -16.04 -2.16
N GLU A 11 11.85 -16.93 -1.96
CA GLU A 11 13.27 -16.57 -2.08
C GLU A 11 13.62 -16.08 -3.49
N GLN A 12 13.09 -16.75 -4.52
CA GLN A 12 13.26 -16.32 -5.92
C GLN A 12 12.58 -14.97 -6.18
N VAL A 13 11.39 -14.75 -5.59
CA VAL A 13 10.71 -13.44 -5.70
C VAL A 13 11.57 -12.33 -5.09
N LYS A 14 12.20 -12.57 -3.92
CA LYS A 14 13.11 -11.61 -3.26
C LYS A 14 14.30 -11.25 -4.13
N GLU A 15 14.88 -12.21 -4.83
CA GLU A 15 16.02 -12.01 -5.74
C GLU A 15 15.61 -11.28 -7.04
N LEU A 16 14.44 -11.62 -7.58
CA LEU A 16 14.00 -11.18 -8.90
C LEU A 16 13.22 -9.88 -8.90
N LEU A 17 12.68 -9.44 -7.76
CA LEU A 17 11.84 -8.25 -7.64
C LEU A 17 12.41 -7.25 -6.63
N PRO A 18 13.42 -6.45 -7.01
CA PRO A 18 13.91 -5.37 -6.15
C PRO A 18 12.88 -4.24 -6.05
N LEU A 19 12.89 -3.51 -4.93
CA LEU A 19 11.92 -2.46 -4.63
C LEU A 19 11.79 -1.38 -5.73
N PRO A 20 12.88 -0.85 -6.34
CA PRO A 20 12.74 0.12 -7.42
C PRO A 20 11.92 -0.39 -8.60
N GLU A 21 12.14 -1.63 -9.03
CA GLU A 21 11.40 -2.24 -10.13
C GLU A 21 9.93 -2.52 -9.75
N ALA A 22 9.66 -2.84 -8.46
CA ALA A 22 8.30 -2.96 -7.97
C ALA A 22 7.56 -1.60 -8.03
N VAL A 23 8.24 -0.48 -7.71
CA VAL A 23 7.67 0.87 -7.84
C VAL A 23 7.34 1.20 -9.30
N GLU A 24 8.24 0.91 -10.23
CA GLU A 24 8.02 1.14 -11.67
C GLU A 24 6.86 0.29 -12.21
N ALA A 25 6.79 -0.99 -11.82
CA ALA A 25 5.72 -1.89 -12.22
C ALA A 25 4.35 -1.41 -11.69
N VAL A 26 4.30 -1.00 -10.43
CA VAL A 26 3.09 -0.45 -9.81
C VAL A 26 2.68 0.87 -10.48
N GLU A 27 3.61 1.78 -10.72
CA GLU A 27 3.32 3.04 -11.43
C GLU A 27 2.74 2.78 -12.81
N THR A 28 3.34 1.87 -13.59
CA THR A 28 2.85 1.48 -14.91
C THR A 28 1.42 0.93 -14.84
N ALA A 29 1.14 0.07 -13.86
CA ALA A 29 -0.20 -0.50 -13.68
C ALA A 29 -1.25 0.56 -13.31
N PHE A 30 -0.90 1.56 -12.49
CA PHE A 30 -1.79 2.67 -12.16
C PHE A 30 -2.06 3.58 -13.37
N ARG A 31 -1.05 3.86 -14.19
CA ARG A 31 -1.21 4.61 -15.45
C ARG A 31 -2.11 3.84 -16.43
N ASP A 32 -1.86 2.56 -16.64
CA ASP A 32 -2.67 1.70 -17.51
C ASP A 32 -4.14 1.67 -17.05
N LYS A 33 -4.39 1.56 -15.73
CA LYS A 33 -5.75 1.63 -15.17
C LYS A 33 -6.41 2.98 -15.47
N ALA A 34 -5.74 4.09 -15.20
CA ALA A 34 -6.27 5.43 -15.42
C ALA A 34 -6.54 5.75 -16.88
N GLU A 35 -5.82 5.12 -17.81
CA GLU A 35 -6.05 5.19 -19.26
C GLU A 35 -7.14 4.21 -19.74
N GLY A 36 -7.73 3.39 -18.85
CA GLY A 36 -8.75 2.40 -19.21
C GLY A 36 -8.16 1.11 -19.81
N HIS A 37 -6.88 0.84 -19.64
CA HIS A 37 -6.18 -0.33 -20.16
C HIS A 37 -5.95 -1.42 -19.11
N ALA A 38 -6.78 -1.49 -18.06
CA ALA A 38 -6.77 -2.57 -17.08
C ALA A 38 -8.19 -3.08 -16.84
N LEU A 39 -8.34 -4.38 -16.73
CA LEU A 39 -9.59 -5.02 -16.31
C LEU A 39 -9.37 -5.58 -14.91
N MET A 40 -10.04 -4.99 -13.94
CA MET A 40 -9.91 -5.36 -12.53
C MET A 40 -11.28 -5.25 -11.86
N PRO A 41 -12.02 -6.37 -11.72
CA PRO A 41 -13.22 -6.36 -10.90
C PRO A 41 -12.88 -6.15 -9.42
N PRO A 42 -13.86 -5.73 -8.59
CA PRO A 42 -13.68 -5.64 -7.16
C PRO A 42 -13.18 -6.95 -6.55
N LYS A 43 -12.35 -6.87 -5.52
CA LYS A 43 -11.87 -8.04 -4.79
C LYS A 43 -13.04 -8.77 -4.12
N LEU A 44 -13.08 -10.10 -4.29
CA LEU A 44 -14.04 -10.95 -3.60
C LEU A 44 -13.49 -11.31 -2.21
N ILE A 45 -14.26 -11.01 -1.16
CA ILE A 45 -13.90 -11.32 0.23
C ILE A 45 -14.79 -12.46 0.72
N VAL A 46 -14.16 -13.53 1.22
CA VAL A 46 -14.84 -14.67 1.83
C VAL A 46 -14.45 -14.73 3.31
N PRO A 47 -15.42 -14.49 4.21
CA PRO A 47 -15.19 -14.60 5.64
C PRO A 47 -14.82 -16.03 6.05
N LEU A 48 -13.83 -16.16 6.94
CA LEU A 48 -13.41 -17.41 7.54
C LEU A 48 -13.44 -17.30 9.06
N PRO A 49 -13.43 -18.43 9.81
CA PRO A 49 -13.20 -18.39 11.25
C PRO A 49 -11.86 -17.70 11.55
N ASN A 50 -11.89 -16.63 12.34
CA ASN A 50 -10.72 -15.82 12.74
C ASN A 50 -10.01 -15.01 11.63
N GLY A 51 -10.69 -14.78 10.48
CA GLY A 51 -10.12 -13.99 9.40
C GLY A 51 -10.93 -14.01 8.12
N ASP A 52 -10.28 -13.77 7.01
CA ASP A 52 -10.85 -13.85 5.67
C ASP A 52 -9.82 -14.35 4.66
N PHE A 53 -10.27 -14.77 3.47
CA PHE A 53 -9.43 -14.78 2.29
C PHE A 53 -10.07 -13.94 1.17
N ARG A 54 -9.23 -13.43 0.29
CA ARG A 54 -9.64 -12.54 -0.80
C ARG A 54 -9.10 -13.06 -2.13
N ALA A 55 -9.98 -13.13 -3.14
CA ALA A 55 -9.60 -13.37 -4.53
C ALA A 55 -9.54 -12.02 -5.26
N MET A 56 -8.37 -11.74 -5.87
CA MET A 56 -8.06 -10.45 -6.47
C MET A 56 -7.59 -10.67 -7.92
N PRO A 57 -8.53 -10.79 -8.89
CA PRO A 57 -8.19 -10.97 -10.29
C PRO A 57 -7.89 -9.64 -10.99
N ALA A 58 -6.99 -9.68 -11.99
CA ALA A 58 -6.82 -8.60 -12.96
C ALA A 58 -6.24 -9.10 -14.28
N TYR A 59 -6.47 -8.31 -15.34
CA TYR A 59 -5.84 -8.43 -16.64
C TYR A 59 -5.25 -7.08 -17.06
N LEU A 60 -4.00 -7.09 -17.48
CA LEU A 60 -3.24 -5.95 -17.98
C LEU A 60 -2.95 -6.16 -19.48
N PRO A 61 -3.84 -5.66 -20.37
CA PRO A 61 -3.73 -5.89 -21.83
C PRO A 61 -2.41 -5.44 -22.43
N LYS A 62 -1.91 -4.24 -22.06
CA LYS A 62 -0.64 -3.71 -22.56
C LYS A 62 0.57 -4.58 -22.18
N GLN A 63 0.49 -5.25 -21.05
CA GLN A 63 1.54 -6.17 -20.58
C GLN A 63 1.30 -7.60 -21.02
N ASN A 64 0.14 -7.89 -21.64
CA ASN A 64 -0.34 -9.20 -22.09
C ASN A 64 -0.26 -10.25 -20.98
N VAL A 65 -0.77 -9.94 -19.77
CA VAL A 65 -0.72 -10.83 -18.62
C VAL A 65 -1.98 -10.70 -17.79
N ALA A 66 -2.50 -11.85 -17.35
CA ALA A 66 -3.65 -11.95 -16.46
C ALA A 66 -3.30 -12.81 -15.24
N GLY A 67 -4.14 -12.76 -14.21
CA GLY A 67 -3.96 -13.65 -13.07
C GLY A 67 -4.89 -13.32 -11.93
N VAL A 68 -4.71 -14.06 -10.84
CA VAL A 68 -5.45 -13.88 -9.60
C VAL A 68 -4.53 -14.08 -8.39
N LYS A 69 -4.50 -13.11 -7.49
CA LYS A 69 -3.94 -13.32 -6.16
C LYS A 69 -5.02 -13.85 -5.22
N VAL A 70 -4.70 -14.92 -4.50
CA VAL A 70 -5.44 -15.35 -3.32
C VAL A 70 -4.63 -14.98 -2.09
N VAL A 71 -5.20 -14.13 -1.23
CA VAL A 71 -4.54 -13.63 -0.03
C VAL A 71 -5.47 -13.75 1.17
N ASN A 72 -4.91 -14.17 2.30
CA ASN A 72 -5.65 -14.19 3.56
C ASN A 72 -5.33 -13.00 4.45
N SER A 73 -6.20 -12.73 5.42
CA SER A 73 -5.95 -11.88 6.57
C SER A 73 -6.43 -12.58 7.84
N HIS A 74 -5.49 -13.03 8.67
CA HIS A 74 -5.76 -13.72 9.93
C HIS A 74 -4.97 -13.05 11.06
N PRO A 75 -5.55 -12.06 11.77
CA PRO A 75 -4.84 -11.28 12.80
C PRO A 75 -4.16 -12.11 13.88
N ASN A 76 -4.77 -13.22 14.30
CA ASN A 76 -4.28 -14.07 15.38
C ASN A 76 -3.24 -15.11 14.94
N ASN A 77 -2.81 -15.13 13.70
CA ASN A 77 -1.80 -16.08 13.21
C ASN A 77 -0.45 -15.96 13.94
N ARG A 78 -0.13 -14.77 14.45
CA ARG A 78 1.10 -14.57 15.24
C ARG A 78 1.20 -15.51 16.45
N GLU A 79 0.09 -15.82 17.09
CA GLU A 79 0.02 -16.77 18.22
C GLU A 79 0.42 -18.19 17.82
N LYS A 80 0.37 -18.49 16.51
CA LYS A 80 0.72 -19.77 15.90
C LYS A 80 2.07 -19.74 15.19
N GLY A 81 2.84 -18.65 15.31
CA GLY A 81 4.10 -18.47 14.59
C GLY A 81 3.94 -18.28 13.07
N LEU A 82 2.74 -17.91 12.59
CA LEU A 82 2.45 -17.71 11.18
C LEU A 82 2.28 -16.21 10.84
N PRO A 83 2.58 -15.79 9.61
CA PRO A 83 2.28 -14.44 9.16
C PRO A 83 0.77 -14.15 9.23
N THR A 84 0.41 -12.92 9.58
CA THR A 84 -0.98 -12.45 9.56
C THR A 84 -1.56 -12.47 8.14
N VAL A 85 -0.74 -12.17 7.15
CA VAL A 85 -1.09 -12.15 5.73
C VAL A 85 -0.18 -13.13 5.00
N MET A 86 -0.77 -14.04 4.24
CA MET A 86 -0.08 -14.96 3.34
C MET A 86 -0.80 -14.97 1.99
N ALA A 87 -0.07 -15.17 0.91
CA ALA A 87 -0.65 -15.08 -0.42
C ALA A 87 0.03 -16.03 -1.42
N ILE A 88 -0.77 -16.46 -2.41
CA ILE A 88 -0.29 -17.04 -3.66
C ILE A 88 -0.83 -16.23 -4.84
N LEU A 89 -0.08 -16.17 -5.92
CA LEU A 89 -0.45 -15.49 -7.15
C LEU A 89 -0.39 -16.51 -8.30
N VAL A 90 -1.52 -16.70 -8.99
CA VAL A 90 -1.59 -17.50 -10.21
C VAL A 90 -1.55 -16.57 -11.41
N MET A 91 -0.58 -16.79 -12.31
CA MET A 91 -0.40 -15.99 -13.53
C MET A 91 -0.81 -16.82 -14.75
N LEU A 92 -1.53 -16.17 -15.67
CA LEU A 92 -2.13 -16.79 -16.85
C LEU A 92 -1.69 -16.08 -18.13
N GLU A 93 -1.53 -16.85 -19.19
CA GLU A 93 -1.44 -16.33 -20.56
C GLU A 93 -2.85 -15.94 -21.02
N PRO A 94 -3.10 -14.70 -21.44
CA PRO A 94 -4.46 -14.25 -21.75
C PRO A 94 -5.08 -14.93 -23.00
N GLU A 95 -4.27 -15.29 -23.99
CA GLU A 95 -4.77 -15.83 -25.27
C GLU A 95 -5.34 -17.25 -25.11
N THR A 96 -4.67 -18.11 -24.36
CA THR A 96 -5.03 -19.52 -24.25
C THR A 96 -5.57 -19.91 -22.89
N GLY A 97 -5.41 -19.04 -21.87
CA GLY A 97 -5.68 -19.37 -20.47
C GLY A 97 -4.63 -20.29 -19.84
N PHE A 98 -3.49 -20.54 -20.53
CA PHE A 98 -2.46 -21.42 -20.01
C PHE A 98 -1.91 -20.88 -18.68
N PRO A 99 -1.84 -21.70 -17.61
CA PRO A 99 -1.29 -21.28 -16.33
C PRO A 99 0.25 -21.18 -16.42
N LEU A 100 0.75 -19.94 -16.50
CA LEU A 100 2.18 -19.66 -16.63
C LEU A 100 2.94 -20.01 -15.36
N ALA A 101 2.41 -19.57 -14.20
CA ALA A 101 3.07 -19.79 -12.93
C ALA A 101 2.11 -19.75 -11.73
N VAL A 102 2.57 -20.39 -10.64
CA VAL A 102 2.09 -20.17 -9.27
C VAL A 102 3.25 -19.59 -8.47
N ILE A 103 3.06 -18.39 -7.91
CA ILE A 103 4.08 -17.62 -7.20
C ILE A 103 3.73 -17.54 -5.72
N GLU A 104 4.65 -17.85 -4.83
CA GLU A 104 4.54 -17.52 -3.40
C GLU A 104 4.57 -15.98 -3.26
N ALA A 105 3.45 -15.39 -2.87
CA ALA A 105 3.21 -13.96 -3.04
C ALA A 105 3.11 -13.19 -1.71
N THR A 106 3.51 -13.77 -0.59
CA THR A 106 3.49 -13.08 0.72
C THR A 106 4.44 -11.89 0.71
N TYR A 107 5.70 -12.10 0.36
CA TYR A 107 6.69 -11.04 0.20
C TYR A 107 6.31 -10.04 -0.90
N LEU A 108 5.88 -10.54 -2.08
CA LEU A 108 5.41 -9.71 -3.19
C LEU A 108 4.28 -8.77 -2.74
N THR A 109 3.31 -9.29 -1.96
CA THR A 109 2.20 -8.48 -1.43
C THR A 109 2.69 -7.37 -0.50
N ALA A 110 3.65 -7.64 0.36
CA ALA A 110 4.25 -6.62 1.23
C ALA A 110 4.98 -5.55 0.41
N LEU A 111 5.81 -5.99 -0.54
CA LEU A 111 6.65 -5.13 -1.38
C LEU A 111 5.82 -4.22 -2.30
N ARG A 112 4.81 -4.74 -3.03
CA ARG A 112 3.97 -3.94 -3.93
C ARG A 112 3.10 -2.93 -3.17
N THR A 113 2.75 -3.24 -1.92
CA THR A 113 2.02 -2.30 -1.04
C THR A 113 2.93 -1.17 -0.58
N ALA A 114 4.19 -1.46 -0.29
CA ALA A 114 5.19 -0.45 0.00
C ALA A 114 5.51 0.41 -1.24
N ALA A 115 5.57 -0.21 -2.40
CA ALA A 115 5.80 0.47 -3.67
C ALA A 115 4.73 1.52 -3.98
N VAL A 116 3.45 1.22 -3.75
CA VAL A 116 2.38 2.22 -3.94
C VAL A 116 2.45 3.35 -2.91
N GLY A 117 2.86 3.07 -1.67
CA GLY A 117 3.09 4.12 -0.66
C GLY A 117 4.19 5.09 -1.08
N ALA A 118 5.32 4.58 -1.56
CA ALA A 118 6.41 5.38 -2.12
C ALA A 118 5.97 6.20 -3.35
N LEU A 119 5.20 5.59 -4.25
CA LEU A 119 4.66 6.25 -5.43
C LEU A 119 3.73 7.40 -5.04
N ALA A 120 2.79 7.17 -4.12
CA ALA A 120 1.88 8.19 -3.64
C ALA A 120 2.62 9.36 -2.97
N THR A 121 3.58 9.07 -2.11
CA THR A 121 4.42 10.07 -1.46
C THR A 121 5.20 10.90 -2.47
N ARG A 122 5.85 10.28 -3.47
CA ARG A 122 6.58 10.97 -4.54
C ARG A 122 5.66 11.89 -5.37
N THR A 123 4.38 11.51 -5.51
CA THR A 123 3.41 12.23 -6.33
C THR A 123 2.69 13.35 -5.57
N LEU A 124 2.43 13.17 -4.28
CA LEU A 124 1.50 14.02 -3.52
C LEU A 124 2.14 14.77 -2.34
N ALA A 125 3.34 14.37 -1.88
CA ALA A 125 4.03 15.07 -0.81
C ALA A 125 4.75 16.33 -1.32
N ARG A 126 5.16 17.19 -0.39
CA ARG A 126 6.06 18.32 -0.71
C ARG A 126 7.44 17.77 -1.12
N PRO A 127 8.08 18.33 -2.15
CA PRO A 127 9.40 17.84 -2.61
C PRO A 127 10.51 17.96 -1.56
N ASN A 128 10.36 18.86 -0.61
CA ASN A 128 11.33 19.12 0.47
C ASN A 128 11.00 18.38 1.78
N SER A 129 10.09 17.42 1.77
CA SER A 129 9.75 16.59 2.94
C SER A 129 10.95 15.81 3.45
N ARG A 130 11.17 15.83 4.78
CA ARG A 130 12.35 15.24 5.44
C ARG A 130 12.02 14.39 6.66
N LYS A 131 10.82 14.55 7.23
CA LYS A 131 10.41 13.90 8.47
C LYS A 131 9.25 12.94 8.20
N LEU A 132 9.48 11.67 8.50
CA LEU A 132 8.52 10.59 8.30
C LEU A 132 8.03 10.06 9.65
N ALA A 133 6.72 9.98 9.83
CA ALA A 133 6.10 9.26 10.93
C ALA A 133 5.45 7.97 10.43
N VAL A 134 5.66 6.85 11.13
CA VAL A 134 5.01 5.56 10.81
C VAL A 134 4.23 5.08 12.03
N LEU A 135 2.93 4.88 11.86
CA LEU A 135 2.05 4.30 12.86
C LEU A 135 1.77 2.84 12.52
N GLY A 136 2.36 1.94 13.30
CA GLY A 136 2.34 0.49 13.11
C GLY A 136 3.72 -0.08 12.75
N ALA A 137 4.23 -0.99 13.57
CA ALA A 137 5.56 -1.62 13.42
C ALA A 137 5.49 -3.06 12.88
N GLY A 138 4.36 -3.43 12.24
CA GLY A 138 4.19 -4.73 11.60
C GLY A 138 4.93 -4.83 10.25
N THR A 139 4.64 -5.89 9.49
CA THR A 139 5.23 -6.10 8.15
C THR A 139 5.10 -4.88 7.26
N GLN A 140 3.91 -4.27 7.19
CA GLN A 140 3.72 -3.07 6.36
C GLN A 140 4.53 -1.88 6.87
N GLY A 141 4.57 -1.62 8.17
CA GLY A 141 5.40 -0.53 8.73
C GLY A 141 6.87 -0.65 8.31
N ARG A 142 7.44 -1.86 8.39
CA ARG A 142 8.82 -2.14 7.95
C ARG A 142 9.03 -1.87 6.46
N PHE A 143 8.15 -2.38 5.61
CA PHE A 143 8.27 -2.20 4.16
C PHE A 143 8.00 -0.75 3.72
N GLN A 144 7.09 -0.05 4.39
CA GLN A 144 6.83 1.37 4.15
C GLN A 144 8.06 2.23 4.51
N LEU A 145 8.77 1.94 5.59
CA LEU A 145 10.02 2.62 5.92
C LEU A 145 11.06 2.50 4.80
N LEU A 146 11.28 1.29 4.30
CA LEU A 146 12.23 1.04 3.21
C LEU A 146 11.83 1.77 1.93
N SER A 147 10.54 1.75 1.57
CA SER A 147 10.05 2.36 0.35
C SER A 147 10.02 3.89 0.42
N HIS A 148 9.70 4.46 1.58
CA HIS A 148 9.74 5.91 1.76
C HIS A 148 11.17 6.45 1.76
N LYS A 149 12.15 5.70 2.24
CA LYS A 149 13.57 6.08 2.08
C LYS A 149 13.97 6.20 0.60
N LEU A 150 13.44 5.30 -0.25
CA LEU A 150 13.64 5.40 -1.70
C LEU A 150 12.93 6.64 -2.30
N ALA A 151 11.71 6.93 -1.84
CA ALA A 151 10.92 8.07 -2.33
C ALA A 151 11.45 9.42 -1.84
N LEU A 152 12.14 9.44 -0.69
CA LEU A 152 12.61 10.62 0.03
C LEU A 152 14.13 10.56 0.20
N PRO A 153 14.92 10.93 -0.81
CA PRO A 153 16.39 10.86 -0.72
C PRO A 153 16.95 11.74 0.40
N ASN A 154 16.26 12.83 0.74
CA ASN A 154 16.63 13.78 1.79
C ASN A 154 15.96 13.49 3.14
N LEU A 155 15.48 12.26 3.38
CA LEU A 155 14.89 11.86 4.67
C LEU A 155 15.92 11.98 5.80
N GLU A 156 15.63 12.81 6.80
CA GLU A 156 16.52 13.15 7.93
C GLU A 156 16.07 12.50 9.24
N GLN A 157 14.77 12.29 9.43
CA GLN A 157 14.21 11.78 10.67
C GLN A 157 13.05 10.82 10.42
N VAL A 158 13.03 9.73 11.16
CA VAL A 158 11.90 8.80 11.25
C VAL A 158 11.38 8.76 12.69
N SER A 159 10.07 8.88 12.86
CA SER A 159 9.37 8.58 14.11
C SER A 159 8.49 7.36 13.91
N ILE A 160 8.51 6.42 14.86
CA ILE A 160 7.67 5.21 14.80
C ILE A 160 6.91 5.03 16.09
N TRP A 161 5.66 4.65 15.97
CA TRP A 161 4.82 4.21 17.07
C TRP A 161 4.14 2.89 16.75
N SER A 162 3.99 2.04 17.75
CA SER A 162 3.21 0.81 17.69
C SER A 162 2.52 0.55 19.01
N LEU A 163 1.33 -0.06 19.00
CA LEU A 163 0.66 -0.53 20.20
C LEU A 163 1.52 -1.55 20.97
N ASP A 164 2.27 -2.36 20.25
CA ASP A 164 3.32 -3.24 20.76
C ASP A 164 4.65 -2.50 20.60
N GLU A 165 5.15 -1.95 21.70
CA GLU A 165 6.37 -1.13 21.72
C GLU A 165 7.61 -1.96 21.36
N ASP A 166 7.67 -3.24 21.75
CA ASP A 166 8.79 -4.11 21.43
C ASP A 166 8.97 -4.27 19.92
N LEU A 167 7.88 -4.32 19.17
CA LEU A 167 7.95 -4.33 17.70
C LEU A 167 8.55 -3.04 17.13
N ALA A 168 8.24 -1.89 17.73
CA ALA A 168 8.82 -0.62 17.28
C ALA A 168 10.33 -0.56 17.57
N TRP A 169 10.76 -1.03 18.73
CA TRP A 169 12.18 -1.17 19.07
C TRP A 169 12.91 -2.15 18.15
N GLN A 170 12.28 -3.27 17.81
CA GLN A 170 12.85 -4.23 16.86
C GLN A 170 12.99 -3.63 15.46
N VAL A 171 11.99 -2.85 14.98
CA VAL A 171 12.10 -2.11 13.71
C VAL A 171 13.27 -1.15 13.74
N LYS A 172 13.45 -0.39 14.82
CA LYS A 172 14.61 0.51 14.98
C LYS A 172 15.92 -0.27 14.87
N GLN A 173 16.08 -1.34 15.64
CA GLN A 173 17.33 -2.14 15.64
C GLN A 173 17.64 -2.70 14.25
N ASP A 174 16.64 -3.20 13.54
CA ASP A 174 16.83 -3.87 12.26
C ASP A 174 17.05 -2.87 11.10
N LEU A 175 16.34 -1.74 11.10
CA LEU A 175 16.25 -0.87 9.92
C LEU A 175 17.05 0.43 10.04
N GLU A 176 17.31 0.94 11.23
CA GLU A 176 18.10 2.19 11.39
C GLU A 176 19.48 2.11 10.71
N PRO A 177 20.25 1.00 10.84
CA PRO A 177 21.53 0.85 10.14
C PRO A 177 21.37 0.80 8.60
N GLN A 178 20.27 0.22 8.11
CA GLN A 178 20.02 0.09 6.67
C GLN A 178 19.57 1.42 6.04
N LEU A 179 18.76 2.18 6.76
CA LEU A 179 18.23 3.45 6.30
C LEU A 179 19.27 4.58 6.39
N GLY A 180 20.22 4.46 7.30
CA GLY A 180 21.18 5.52 7.61
C GLY A 180 20.52 6.80 8.16
N VAL A 181 19.35 6.64 8.81
CA VAL A 181 18.54 7.73 9.40
C VAL A 181 18.09 7.29 10.77
N GLU A 182 18.16 8.18 11.75
CA GLU A 182 17.71 7.90 13.12
C GLU A 182 16.22 7.55 13.15
N ILE A 183 15.87 6.45 13.84
CA ILE A 183 14.49 6.06 14.10
C ILE A 183 14.18 6.33 15.58
N LYS A 184 13.32 7.30 15.84
CA LYS A 184 12.81 7.62 17.16
C LYS A 184 11.58 6.76 17.46
N VAL A 185 11.66 5.88 18.46
CA VAL A 185 10.49 5.17 19.00
C VAL A 185 9.70 6.12 19.90
N CYS A 186 8.42 6.28 19.63
CA CYS A 186 7.53 7.21 20.31
C CYS A 186 6.56 6.49 21.24
N PRO A 187 6.25 7.01 22.43
CA PRO A 187 5.36 6.37 23.40
C PRO A 187 3.88 6.40 23.02
N ASP A 188 3.48 7.35 22.17
CA ASP A 188 2.10 7.55 21.75
C ASP A 188 2.02 8.08 20.31
N PRO A 189 0.83 7.95 19.64
CA PRO A 189 0.66 8.41 18.26
C PRO A 189 0.89 9.92 18.10
N LYS A 190 0.51 10.75 19.08
CA LYS A 190 0.65 12.20 19.02
C LYS A 190 2.11 12.60 18.89
N SER A 191 2.97 12.08 19.78
CA SER A 191 4.41 12.37 19.73
C SER A 191 5.10 11.82 18.48
N ALA A 192 4.55 10.76 17.86
CA ALA A 192 5.07 10.23 16.60
C ALA A 192 4.77 11.15 15.41
N VAL A 193 3.56 11.72 15.34
CA VAL A 193 3.13 12.54 14.19
C VAL A 193 3.48 14.02 14.31
N GLN A 194 3.92 14.45 15.50
CA GLN A 194 4.28 15.83 15.73
C GLN A 194 5.44 16.26 14.81
N ASP A 195 5.26 17.39 14.12
CA ASP A 195 6.24 17.95 13.17
C ASP A 195 6.60 17.04 12.00
N ALA A 196 5.83 15.99 11.71
CA ALA A 196 6.05 15.14 10.56
C ALA A 196 5.63 15.85 9.26
N ASP A 197 6.41 15.67 8.19
CA ASP A 197 6.03 16.08 6.83
C ASP A 197 5.14 15.01 6.18
N ILE A 198 5.41 13.75 6.53
CA ILE A 198 4.71 12.58 5.98
C ILE A 198 4.31 11.67 7.12
N ILE A 199 3.06 11.21 7.09
CA ILE A 199 2.50 10.27 8.05
C ILE A 199 2.00 9.03 7.31
N VAL A 200 2.54 7.88 7.68
CA VAL A 200 2.13 6.57 7.14
C VAL A 200 1.39 5.79 8.22
N THR A 201 0.19 5.32 7.91
CA THR A 201 -0.60 4.50 8.83
C THR A 201 -0.76 3.09 8.30
N THR A 202 -0.43 2.09 9.13
CA THR A 202 -0.38 0.66 8.73
C THR A 202 -1.02 -0.25 9.77
N THR A 203 -1.99 0.27 10.54
CA THR A 203 -2.59 -0.47 11.64
C THR A 203 -3.96 -1.07 11.27
N PRO A 204 -4.40 -2.11 11.95
CA PRO A 204 -5.74 -2.64 11.79
C PRO A 204 -6.82 -1.86 12.56
N SER A 205 -6.56 -0.62 12.95
CA SER A 205 -7.44 0.15 13.83
C SER A 205 -8.85 0.35 13.23
N ARG A 206 -9.82 0.39 14.12
CA ARG A 206 -11.22 0.74 13.81
C ARG A 206 -11.64 2.07 14.44
N LYS A 207 -10.67 2.77 15.03
CA LYS A 207 -10.84 4.09 15.65
C LYS A 207 -9.71 5.00 15.22
N PRO A 208 -9.95 6.31 15.07
CA PRO A 208 -8.91 7.28 14.77
C PRO A 208 -7.72 7.18 15.73
N LEU A 209 -6.53 7.06 15.18
CA LEU A 209 -5.25 7.11 15.89
C LEU A 209 -4.63 8.50 15.79
N VAL A 210 -4.87 9.20 14.68
CA VAL A 210 -4.37 10.56 14.46
C VAL A 210 -5.53 11.52 14.58
N GLN A 211 -5.41 12.51 15.51
CA GLN A 211 -6.39 13.55 15.71
C GLN A 211 -6.07 14.76 14.85
N SER A 212 -7.12 15.49 14.42
CA SER A 212 -6.97 16.60 13.48
C SER A 212 -6.15 17.77 14.04
N GLU A 213 -6.22 18.03 15.33
CA GLU A 213 -5.47 19.09 16.01
C GLU A 213 -3.96 18.81 16.15
N TRP A 214 -3.50 17.59 15.83
CA TRP A 214 -2.08 17.26 15.86
C TRP A 214 -1.39 17.46 14.51
N VAL A 215 -2.18 17.73 13.47
CA VAL A 215 -1.73 17.72 12.07
C VAL A 215 -1.52 19.15 11.57
N SER A 216 -0.29 19.46 11.21
CA SER A 216 0.10 20.74 10.60
C SER A 216 -0.34 20.83 9.13
N GLU A 217 -0.37 22.05 8.61
CA GLU A 217 -0.50 22.28 7.17
C GLU A 217 0.66 21.66 6.39
N GLY A 218 0.42 21.32 5.13
CA GLY A 218 1.42 20.77 4.23
C GLY A 218 1.73 19.27 4.41
N VAL A 219 1.17 18.60 5.42
CA VAL A 219 1.40 17.16 5.67
C VAL A 219 0.84 16.30 4.54
N HIS A 220 1.56 15.22 4.21
CA HIS A 220 1.06 14.15 3.36
C HIS A 220 0.78 12.88 4.17
N PHE A 221 -0.37 12.25 3.93
CA PHE A 221 -0.73 10.97 4.51
C PHE A 221 -0.70 9.84 3.47
N THR A 222 -0.07 8.73 3.83
CA THR A 222 -0.19 7.45 3.13
C THR A 222 -0.89 6.45 4.04
N CYS A 223 -2.19 6.21 3.80
CA CYS A 223 -3.04 5.35 4.63
C CYS A 223 -3.15 3.96 4.02
N ILE A 224 -2.57 2.96 4.67
CA ILE A 224 -2.48 1.57 4.21
C ILE A 224 -3.33 0.62 5.08
N GLY A 225 -3.55 0.96 6.35
CA GLY A 225 -4.15 0.03 7.31
C GLY A 225 -5.65 -0.17 7.16
N ALA A 226 -6.38 0.81 6.60
CA ALA A 226 -7.84 0.74 6.42
C ALA A 226 -8.23 -0.03 5.14
N ASP A 227 -7.83 -1.29 5.01
CA ASP A 227 -8.00 -2.16 3.83
C ASP A 227 -9.29 -3.00 3.83
N ALA A 228 -10.17 -2.79 4.80
CA ALA A 228 -11.43 -3.53 4.97
C ALA A 228 -12.53 -2.62 5.58
N PRO A 229 -13.82 -2.96 5.36
CA PRO A 229 -14.93 -2.20 5.91
C PRO A 229 -14.85 -1.99 7.43
N GLY A 230 -15.16 -0.78 7.89
CA GLY A 230 -15.18 -0.41 9.31
C GLY A 230 -13.80 -0.15 9.92
N LYS A 231 -12.69 -0.27 9.18
CA LYS A 231 -11.37 0.21 9.60
C LYS A 231 -11.24 1.70 9.38
N GLN A 232 -10.52 2.36 10.30
CA GLN A 232 -10.29 3.80 10.27
C GLN A 232 -9.08 4.13 11.14
N GLU A 233 -8.16 4.94 10.65
CA GLU A 233 -6.94 5.35 11.36
C GLU A 233 -6.90 6.88 11.61
N LEU A 234 -7.58 7.69 10.75
CA LEU A 234 -7.59 9.14 10.84
C LEU A 234 -8.91 9.68 11.41
N ASP A 235 -8.81 10.81 12.14
CA ASP A 235 -9.98 11.64 12.43
C ASP A 235 -10.61 12.12 11.11
N PRO A 236 -11.93 11.96 10.91
CA PRO A 236 -12.63 12.48 9.73
C PRO A 236 -12.43 13.98 9.47
N ALA A 237 -12.13 14.76 10.50
CA ALA A 237 -11.84 16.18 10.36
C ALA A 237 -10.57 16.45 9.53
N ILE A 238 -9.62 15.51 9.49
CA ILE A 238 -8.43 15.60 8.61
C ILE A 238 -8.88 15.49 7.15
N LEU A 239 -9.73 14.49 6.84
CA LEU A 239 -10.18 14.25 5.46
C LEU A 239 -10.97 15.43 4.89
N ARG A 240 -11.75 16.13 5.73
CA ARG A 240 -12.55 17.31 5.30
C ARG A 240 -11.71 18.53 4.92
N ARG A 241 -10.47 18.63 5.39
CA ARG A 241 -9.55 19.74 5.08
C ARG A 241 -8.40 19.33 4.18
N ALA A 242 -8.40 18.06 3.73
CA ALA A 242 -7.35 17.50 2.90
C ALA A 242 -7.81 17.31 1.45
N ARG A 243 -6.87 17.28 0.54
CA ARG A 243 -7.08 16.73 -0.81
C ARG A 243 -6.95 15.21 -0.71
N VAL A 244 -8.05 14.50 -0.89
CA VAL A 244 -8.13 13.05 -0.70
C VAL A 244 -8.05 12.34 -2.05
N PHE A 245 -7.11 11.38 -2.16
CA PHE A 245 -6.89 10.53 -3.32
C PHE A 245 -7.00 9.06 -2.92
N LEU A 246 -7.58 8.23 -3.79
CA LEU A 246 -7.74 6.80 -3.58
C LEU A 246 -6.90 6.02 -4.59
N ASP A 247 -6.67 4.75 -4.32
CA ASP A 247 -6.12 3.82 -5.30
C ASP A 247 -7.18 3.37 -6.32
N ASP A 248 -8.44 3.24 -5.87
CA ASP A 248 -9.61 2.94 -6.68
C ASP A 248 -10.86 3.51 -6.01
N MET A 249 -11.70 4.23 -6.76
CA MET A 249 -12.89 4.88 -6.20
C MET A 249 -13.87 3.87 -5.61
N ALA A 250 -14.18 2.81 -6.33
CA ALA A 250 -15.19 1.84 -5.90
C ALA A 250 -14.73 1.09 -4.63
N GLN A 251 -13.50 0.54 -4.64
CA GLN A 251 -12.97 -0.19 -3.48
C GLN A 251 -12.66 0.74 -2.31
N GLY A 252 -12.13 1.94 -2.58
CA GLY A 252 -11.75 2.90 -1.55
C GLY A 252 -12.95 3.42 -0.74
N MET A 253 -14.08 3.65 -1.39
CA MET A 253 -15.31 4.05 -0.69
C MET A 253 -15.88 2.95 0.21
N GLU A 254 -15.67 1.68 -0.13
CA GLU A 254 -16.18 0.55 0.66
C GLU A 254 -15.23 0.10 1.77
N SER A 255 -13.92 0.25 1.57
CA SER A 255 -12.90 -0.35 2.45
C SER A 255 -11.66 0.52 2.70
N GLY A 256 -11.59 1.75 2.16
CA GLY A 256 -10.49 2.69 2.40
C GLY A 256 -10.68 3.54 3.65
N GLU A 257 -9.77 4.45 3.92
CA GLU A 257 -9.83 5.39 5.05
C GLU A 257 -11.11 6.26 5.06
N VAL A 258 -11.70 6.45 3.88
CA VAL A 258 -12.92 7.23 3.70
C VAL A 258 -14.22 6.46 3.99
N ASN A 259 -14.18 5.12 4.12
CA ASN A 259 -15.38 4.28 4.22
C ASN A 259 -16.27 4.63 5.44
N VAL A 260 -15.68 4.74 6.62
CA VAL A 260 -16.42 5.07 7.85
C VAL A 260 -16.95 6.51 7.84
N PRO A 261 -16.15 7.53 7.45
CA PRO A 261 -16.65 8.89 7.27
C PRO A 261 -17.80 9.02 6.27
N LEU A 262 -17.74 8.35 5.13
CA LEU A 262 -18.83 8.33 4.14
C LEU A 262 -20.11 7.69 4.71
N GLN A 263 -20.00 6.53 5.34
CA GLN A 263 -21.14 5.85 5.98
C GLN A 263 -21.83 6.68 7.07
N LYS A 264 -21.06 7.50 7.78
CA LYS A 264 -21.55 8.40 8.84
C LYS A 264 -22.02 9.77 8.32
N GLY A 265 -21.91 10.04 7.03
CA GLY A 265 -22.25 11.34 6.44
C GLY A 265 -21.31 12.47 6.86
N LEU A 266 -20.11 12.15 7.34
CA LEU A 266 -19.07 13.11 7.72
C LEU A 266 -18.19 13.55 6.54
N LEU A 267 -18.24 12.79 5.45
CA LEU A 267 -17.59 13.04 4.16
C LEU A 267 -18.59 12.69 3.06
N LYS A 268 -18.46 13.32 1.90
CA LYS A 268 -19.26 13.01 0.71
C LYS A 268 -18.35 12.50 -0.40
N PRO A 269 -18.86 11.71 -1.37
CA PRO A 269 -18.07 11.26 -2.53
C PRO A 269 -17.42 12.40 -3.31
N GLU A 270 -18.08 13.58 -3.37
CA GLU A 270 -17.60 14.77 -4.07
C GLU A 270 -16.39 15.43 -3.38
N ASP A 271 -16.15 15.13 -2.11
CA ASP A 271 -14.99 15.62 -1.36
C ASP A 271 -13.70 14.86 -1.75
N ILE A 272 -13.82 13.75 -2.47
CA ILE A 272 -12.69 12.94 -2.96
C ILE A 272 -12.25 13.50 -4.32
N ILE A 273 -10.97 13.88 -4.44
CA ILE A 273 -10.42 14.49 -5.66
C ILE A 273 -10.41 13.49 -6.83
N GLY A 274 -10.01 12.24 -6.57
CA GLY A 274 -9.94 11.19 -7.58
C GLY A 274 -8.96 10.08 -7.22
N GLU A 275 -8.50 9.36 -8.23
CA GLU A 275 -7.56 8.27 -8.09
C GLU A 275 -6.11 8.73 -8.32
N LEU A 276 -5.16 8.07 -7.63
CA LEU A 276 -3.72 8.33 -7.83
C LEU A 276 -3.30 8.18 -9.29
N GLY A 277 -3.85 7.18 -10.00
CA GLY A 277 -3.58 6.97 -11.42
C GLY A 277 -3.96 8.16 -12.30
N GLU A 278 -5.06 8.86 -11.98
CA GLU A 278 -5.48 10.07 -12.72
C GLU A 278 -4.49 11.22 -12.54
N VAL A 279 -3.88 11.34 -11.35
CA VAL A 279 -2.81 12.32 -11.11
C VAL A 279 -1.56 11.96 -11.90
N LEU A 280 -1.18 10.69 -11.91
CA LEU A 280 0.00 10.20 -12.64
C LEU A 280 -0.07 10.48 -14.16
N ILE A 281 -1.26 10.44 -14.75
CA ILE A 281 -1.45 10.74 -16.19
C ILE A 281 -1.82 12.20 -16.47
N GLY A 282 -1.85 13.08 -15.46
CA GLY A 282 -2.15 14.51 -15.60
C GLY A 282 -3.62 14.84 -15.81
N LYS A 283 -4.54 13.92 -15.53
CA LYS A 283 -5.99 14.13 -15.61
C LYS A 283 -6.53 14.91 -14.41
N LYS A 284 -5.86 14.82 -13.28
CA LYS A 284 -6.17 15.50 -12.02
C LYS A 284 -4.91 16.15 -11.47
N ASP A 285 -5.06 17.31 -10.85
CA ASP A 285 -3.97 17.92 -10.11
C ASP A 285 -3.77 17.20 -8.77
N GLY A 286 -2.53 16.86 -8.46
CA GLY A 286 -2.12 16.35 -7.15
C GLY A 286 -2.11 17.47 -6.11
N ARG A 287 -0.98 17.64 -5.41
CA ARG A 287 -0.75 18.81 -4.55
C ARG A 287 -0.63 20.08 -5.41
N THR A 288 -1.31 21.16 -5.01
CA THR A 288 -1.28 22.46 -5.72
C THR A 288 -0.64 23.58 -4.90
N SER A 289 -0.49 23.39 -3.58
CA SER A 289 0.27 24.32 -2.72
C SER A 289 0.99 23.59 -1.58
N ASP A 290 1.99 24.25 -0.98
CA ASP A 290 2.77 23.70 0.12
C ASP A 290 1.96 23.59 1.42
N ASP A 291 0.89 24.36 1.58
CA ASP A 291 0.05 24.38 2.79
C ASP A 291 -1.05 23.29 2.75
N GLU A 292 -1.34 22.73 1.58
CA GLU A 292 -2.36 21.69 1.47
C GLU A 292 -1.97 20.44 2.26
N ILE A 293 -2.95 19.85 2.95
CA ILE A 293 -2.85 18.47 3.43
C ILE A 293 -3.29 17.55 2.29
N THR A 294 -2.50 16.52 2.00
CA THR A 294 -2.87 15.50 1.02
C THR A 294 -3.00 14.15 1.71
N VAL A 295 -4.00 13.38 1.33
CA VAL A 295 -4.24 12.02 1.84
C VAL A 295 -4.34 11.06 0.68
N PHE A 296 -3.53 10.01 0.70
CA PHE A 296 -3.67 8.85 -0.18
C PHE A 296 -4.17 7.66 0.64
N SER A 297 -5.32 7.11 0.27
CA SER A 297 -5.87 5.91 0.90
C SER A 297 -5.77 4.73 -0.05
N SER A 298 -5.07 3.68 0.38
CA SER A 298 -4.83 2.46 -0.39
C SER A 298 -5.59 1.28 0.20
N THR A 299 -6.32 0.60 -0.65
CA THR A 299 -7.03 -0.65 -0.31
C THR A 299 -6.33 -1.89 -0.86
N GLY A 300 -5.34 -1.68 -1.74
CA GLY A 300 -4.62 -2.72 -2.45
C GLY A 300 -5.38 -3.26 -3.66
N LEU A 301 -4.76 -3.16 -4.82
CA LEU A 301 -5.34 -3.50 -6.11
C LEU A 301 -4.66 -4.72 -6.73
N ALA A 302 -5.45 -5.58 -7.40
CA ALA A 302 -4.93 -6.77 -8.10
C ALA A 302 -3.92 -6.41 -9.20
N ILE A 303 -4.09 -5.27 -9.87
CA ILE A 303 -3.14 -4.82 -10.91
C ILE A 303 -1.71 -4.69 -10.40
N GLN A 304 -1.53 -4.31 -9.13
CA GLN A 304 -0.20 -4.21 -8.51
C GLN A 304 0.46 -5.60 -8.40
N ASP A 305 -0.32 -6.61 -8.02
CA ASP A 305 0.15 -7.98 -7.84
C ASP A 305 0.53 -8.59 -9.19
N ILE A 306 -0.35 -8.41 -10.21
CA ILE A 306 -0.13 -8.93 -11.57
C ILE A 306 1.09 -8.25 -12.23
N ALA A 307 1.23 -6.93 -12.11
CA ALA A 307 2.37 -6.21 -12.66
C ALA A 307 3.70 -6.65 -12.04
N CYS A 308 3.75 -6.79 -10.71
CA CYS A 308 4.94 -7.31 -10.01
C CYS A 308 5.23 -8.77 -10.37
N GLY A 309 4.19 -9.62 -10.48
CA GLY A 309 4.32 -11.00 -10.97
C GLY A 309 4.88 -11.06 -12.38
N ALA A 310 4.47 -10.16 -13.27
CA ALA A 310 4.99 -10.07 -14.62
C ALA A 310 6.49 -9.74 -14.66
N VAL A 311 6.99 -8.86 -13.79
CA VAL A 311 8.43 -8.59 -13.66
C VAL A 311 9.19 -9.88 -13.31
N VAL A 312 8.70 -10.63 -12.32
CA VAL A 312 9.31 -11.90 -11.91
C VAL A 312 9.34 -12.90 -13.08
N LEU A 313 8.23 -13.05 -13.81
CA LEU A 313 8.14 -14.01 -14.92
C LEU A 313 9.02 -13.61 -16.11
N ARG A 314 9.16 -12.31 -16.43
CA ARG A 314 10.09 -11.85 -17.49
C ARG A 314 11.53 -12.18 -17.14
N LYS A 315 11.95 -11.99 -15.88
CA LYS A 315 13.31 -12.33 -15.44
C LYS A 315 13.58 -13.84 -15.42
N LEU A 316 12.54 -14.66 -15.30
CA LEU A 316 12.63 -16.11 -15.44
C LEU A 316 12.56 -16.60 -16.89
N GLY A 317 12.32 -15.70 -17.86
CA GLY A 317 12.12 -16.07 -19.27
C GLY A 317 10.84 -16.87 -19.54
N VAL A 318 9.81 -16.66 -18.70
CA VAL A 318 8.48 -17.30 -18.82
C VAL A 318 7.50 -16.41 -19.59
N LEU A 319 7.69 -15.09 -19.55
CA LEU A 319 6.99 -14.06 -20.33
C LEU A 319 7.91 -13.44 -21.37
#